data_5a7a66abf2594508b126ab41241e3363
#
_entry.id   5a7a66abf2594508b126ab41241e3363
#
_cell.length_a   1.000
_cell.length_b   1.000
_cell.length_c   1.000
_cell.angle_alpha   90.00
_cell.angle_beta   90.00
_cell.angle_gamma   90.00
#
_symmetry.space_group_name_H-M   'P 1'
#
loop_
_entity.id
_entity.type
_entity.pdbx_description
1 polymer ?
#
loop_
_entity_poly.entity_id
_entity_poly.type
_entity_poly.pdbx_seq_one_letter_code
_entity_poly.pdbx_strand_id
1 'polypeptide(L)'
;MEKNDNFDLENEFLSNPRIVENYALLKEIGVFTYIDSLDQEISNYKNLFAGALDIVNRTTIGEIMDAAVWQISDHFLPSLIVFLWKPLQNREDITTKCYKNYQLVDVNLWVDTISVFESFFLKHPGPVNYKVFSSEFERSKTIKSFDTIDPELVIPILGPSGLYGLVLVGRNILGVEYSQKELSFLQNLMAFVSKAIQNHLHYERTLRDTKTGLYNNAFFMTRLNEEIIKAKRTNTETSIIIMDVDHFKDFNDTYGHLAGDRVLESLAITIKQGVRVGDVPSRFGGEEFTVLLPDANKEMAWTVAERLRTMVEVMKVTWEPPLPQITISLGVFTFNKSSNIPAEEIIGRADEALYLSKQTGRNRTTAWGSGLFSKIQRYKPSSNSKRKADSSS
;
A
#
# COMPACT_ATOMS: atom_id res chain seq x y z
N MET A 1 -10.03 -28.57 31.44
CA MET A 1 -9.98 -29.17 32.78
C MET A 1 -8.84 -28.53 33.56
N GLU A 2 -8.94 -27.21 33.78
CA GLU A 2 -8.04 -26.35 34.55
C GLU A 2 -8.90 -25.37 35.35
N LYS A 3 -9.56 -25.89 36.36
CA LYS A 3 -10.24 -25.12 37.42
C LYS A 3 -9.97 -25.87 38.70
N ASN A 4 -9.13 -25.32 39.56
CA ASN A 4 -9.22 -25.43 41.01
C ASN A 4 -7.92 -25.11 41.77
N ASP A 5 -6.77 -24.85 41.13
CA ASP A 5 -5.53 -24.64 41.91
C ASP A 5 -5.47 -23.27 42.63
N ASN A 6 -6.21 -22.25 42.13
CA ASN A 6 -6.24 -20.92 42.77
C ASN A 6 -7.12 -20.89 44.05
N PHE A 7 -8.17 -21.69 44.12
CA PHE A 7 -9.09 -21.66 45.25
C PHE A 7 -8.54 -22.31 46.52
N ASP A 8 -7.66 -23.32 46.37
CA ASP A 8 -7.00 -23.97 47.51
C ASP A 8 -5.88 -23.11 48.08
N LEU A 9 -5.13 -22.37 47.27
CA LEU A 9 -4.09 -21.44 47.70
C LEU A 9 -4.63 -20.29 48.54
N GLU A 10 -5.79 -19.72 48.16
CA GLU A 10 -6.44 -18.64 48.94
C GLU A 10 -6.91 -19.14 50.31
N ASN A 11 -7.48 -20.32 50.40
CA ASN A 11 -7.94 -20.89 51.67
C ASN A 11 -6.77 -21.30 52.61
N GLU A 12 -5.69 -21.82 52.04
CA GLU A 12 -4.47 -22.15 52.78
C GLU A 12 -3.74 -20.88 53.26
N PHE A 13 -3.76 -19.82 52.48
CA PHE A 13 -3.20 -18.52 52.79
C PHE A 13 -3.96 -17.82 53.92
N LEU A 14 -5.32 -17.82 53.89
CA LEU A 14 -6.17 -17.21 54.90
C LEU A 14 -6.25 -18.02 56.22
N SER A 15 -5.87 -19.28 56.19
CA SER A 15 -5.81 -20.14 57.42
C SER A 15 -4.49 -20.04 58.21
N ASN A 16 -3.48 -19.35 57.70
CA ASN A 16 -2.19 -19.18 58.37
C ASN A 16 -2.23 -18.03 59.36
N PRO A 17 -2.16 -18.25 60.70
CA PRO A 17 -2.28 -17.22 61.72
C PRO A 17 -1.26 -16.08 61.55
N ARG A 18 -0.05 -16.38 61.10
CA ARG A 18 0.99 -15.35 60.84
C ARG A 18 0.65 -14.44 59.71
N ILE A 19 -0.09 -14.91 58.69
CA ILE A 19 -0.58 -14.08 57.60
C ILE A 19 -1.70 -13.20 58.08
N VAL A 20 -2.64 -13.72 58.86
CA VAL A 20 -3.76 -12.94 59.41
C VAL A 20 -3.27 -11.83 60.34
N GLU A 21 -2.28 -12.09 61.21
CA GLU A 21 -1.68 -11.07 62.10
C GLU A 21 -0.99 -9.96 61.30
N ASN A 22 -0.33 -10.32 60.18
CA ASN A 22 0.35 -9.32 59.36
C ASN A 22 -0.56 -8.69 58.30
N TYR A 23 -1.78 -9.19 58.05
CA TYR A 23 -2.70 -8.67 57.05
C TYR A 23 -3.07 -7.20 57.29
N ALA A 24 -3.39 -6.84 58.54
CA ALA A 24 -3.72 -5.46 58.93
C ALA A 24 -2.53 -4.52 58.66
N LEU A 25 -1.32 -4.95 58.99
CA LEU A 25 -0.08 -4.22 58.74
C LEU A 25 0.17 -4.04 57.22
N LEU A 26 0.06 -5.13 56.42
CA LEU A 26 0.21 -5.06 54.99
C LEU A 26 -0.81 -4.15 54.32
N LYS A 27 -2.04 -4.12 54.80
CA LYS A 27 -3.09 -3.20 54.35
C LYS A 27 -2.76 -1.76 54.73
N GLU A 28 -2.30 -1.51 55.93
CA GLU A 28 -1.94 -0.20 56.45
C GLU A 28 -0.75 0.42 55.67
N ILE A 29 0.27 -0.37 55.36
CA ILE A 29 1.44 0.06 54.57
C ILE A 29 1.16 0.09 53.07
N GLY A 30 -0.04 -0.25 52.60
CA GLY A 30 -0.46 -0.09 51.21
C GLY A 30 -0.01 -1.17 50.26
N VAL A 31 0.46 -2.34 50.72
CA VAL A 31 0.98 -3.44 49.86
C VAL A 31 -0.08 -3.93 48.91
N PHE A 32 -1.33 -4.11 49.33
CA PHE A 32 -2.40 -4.58 48.44
C PHE A 32 -2.75 -3.54 47.41
N THR A 33 -2.80 -2.26 47.74
CA THR A 33 -2.98 -1.18 46.77
C THR A 33 -1.86 -1.13 45.75
N TYR A 34 -0.64 -1.44 46.19
CA TYR A 34 0.51 -1.52 45.27
C TYR A 34 0.41 -2.73 44.33
N ILE A 35 0.03 -3.93 44.85
CA ILE A 35 -0.22 -5.11 44.03
C ILE A 35 -1.32 -4.86 43.01
N ASP A 36 -2.47 -4.31 43.44
CA ASP A 36 -3.57 -3.96 42.50
C ASP A 36 -3.10 -2.98 41.42
N SER A 37 -2.24 -2.01 41.78
CA SER A 37 -1.68 -1.07 40.81
C SER A 37 -0.75 -1.76 39.80
N LEU A 38 0.04 -2.75 40.23
CA LEU A 38 0.90 -3.54 39.36
C LEU A 38 0.09 -4.45 38.45
N ASP A 39 -0.96 -5.11 38.96
CA ASP A 39 -1.83 -5.96 38.14
C ASP A 39 -2.57 -5.13 37.07
N GLN A 40 -3.00 -3.94 37.42
CA GLN A 40 -3.59 -3.00 36.47
C GLN A 40 -2.58 -2.56 35.41
N GLU A 41 -1.34 -2.29 35.80
CA GLU A 41 -0.28 -1.92 34.88
C GLU A 41 0.09 -3.09 33.93
N ILE A 42 0.19 -4.32 34.46
CA ILE A 42 0.39 -5.55 33.65
C ILE A 42 -0.77 -5.73 32.65
N SER A 43 -2.02 -5.52 33.10
CA SER A 43 -3.19 -5.62 32.23
C SER A 43 -3.14 -4.56 31.10
N ASN A 44 -2.76 -3.34 31.42
CA ASN A 44 -2.59 -2.27 30.43
C ASN A 44 -1.51 -2.61 29.40
N TYR A 45 -0.37 -3.18 29.83
CA TYR A 45 0.67 -3.61 28.89
C TYR A 45 0.23 -4.79 28.01
N LYS A 46 -0.53 -5.75 28.56
CA LYS A 46 -1.11 -6.86 27.77
C LYS A 46 -2.06 -6.33 26.70
N ASN A 47 -2.92 -5.37 27.05
CA ASN A 47 -3.85 -4.75 26.11
C ASN A 47 -3.10 -3.95 25.03
N LEU A 48 -2.10 -3.16 25.42
CA LEU A 48 -1.25 -2.43 24.47
C LEU A 48 -0.56 -3.38 23.49
N PHE A 49 -0.02 -4.50 24.00
CA PHE A 49 0.66 -5.48 23.15
C PHE A 49 -0.30 -6.18 22.19
N ALA A 50 -1.49 -6.57 22.65
CA ALA A 50 -2.52 -7.15 21.79
C ALA A 50 -2.96 -6.16 20.69
N GLY A 51 -3.19 -4.88 21.05
CA GLY A 51 -3.51 -3.83 20.10
C GLY A 51 -2.38 -3.55 19.11
N ALA A 52 -1.14 -3.56 19.59
CA ALA A 52 0.04 -3.40 18.73
C ALA A 52 0.17 -4.53 17.70
N LEU A 53 -0.07 -5.78 18.09
CA LEU A 53 -0.09 -6.92 17.18
C LEU A 53 -1.18 -6.79 16.13
N ASP A 54 -2.38 -6.34 16.50
CA ASP A 54 -3.45 -6.09 15.55
C ASP A 54 -3.04 -5.01 14.53
N ILE A 55 -2.51 -3.89 14.98
CA ILE A 55 -2.04 -2.78 14.12
C ILE A 55 -0.96 -3.25 13.15
N VAL A 56 0.06 -3.98 13.63
CA VAL A 56 1.22 -4.40 12.81
C VAL A 56 0.83 -5.45 11.75
N ASN A 57 -0.21 -6.24 12.00
CA ASN A 57 -0.70 -7.24 11.06
C ASN A 57 -1.62 -6.67 9.96
N ARG A 58 -2.00 -5.39 10.03
CA ARG A 58 -2.81 -4.74 8.99
C ARG A 58 -2.00 -4.49 7.73
N THR A 59 -2.65 -4.63 6.57
CA THR A 59 -1.99 -4.59 5.26
C THR A 59 -2.12 -3.24 4.56
N THR A 60 -3.07 -2.40 4.95
CA THR A 60 -3.29 -1.08 4.35
C THR A 60 -3.19 0.02 5.41
N ILE A 61 -2.81 1.23 4.99
CA ILE A 61 -2.77 2.41 5.87
C ILE A 61 -4.16 2.68 6.48
N GLY A 62 -5.23 2.46 5.71
CA GLY A 62 -6.60 2.61 6.21
C GLY A 62 -6.91 1.68 7.38
N GLU A 63 -6.61 0.39 7.24
CA GLU A 63 -6.80 -0.60 8.30
C GLU A 63 -5.92 -0.34 9.53
N ILE A 64 -4.67 0.11 9.31
CA ILE A 64 -3.77 0.51 10.41
C ILE A 64 -4.38 1.64 11.22
N MET A 65 -4.94 2.65 10.55
CA MET A 65 -5.58 3.78 11.21
C MET A 65 -6.87 3.38 11.92
N ASP A 66 -7.70 2.56 11.29
CA ASP A 66 -8.94 2.07 11.91
C ASP A 66 -8.62 1.28 13.18
N ALA A 67 -7.60 0.42 13.17
CA ALA A 67 -7.14 -0.30 14.37
C ALA A 67 -6.62 0.66 15.45
N ALA A 68 -5.85 1.69 15.06
CA ALA A 68 -5.38 2.71 16.00
C ALA A 68 -6.54 3.52 16.63
N VAL A 69 -7.57 3.88 15.84
CA VAL A 69 -8.78 4.55 16.35
C VAL A 69 -9.45 3.71 17.42
N TRP A 70 -9.60 2.39 17.19
CA TRP A 70 -10.19 1.49 18.18
C TRP A 70 -9.41 1.53 19.50
N GLN A 71 -8.08 1.41 19.44
CA GLN A 71 -7.24 1.43 20.64
C GLN A 71 -7.28 2.77 21.38
N ILE A 72 -7.25 3.89 20.64
CA ILE A 72 -7.32 5.22 21.24
C ILE A 72 -8.72 5.46 21.84
N SER A 73 -9.78 5.10 21.13
CA SER A 73 -11.15 5.37 21.58
C SER A 73 -11.55 4.53 22.78
N ASP A 74 -11.10 3.27 22.86
CA ASP A 74 -11.41 2.37 23.97
C ASP A 74 -10.75 2.83 25.29
N HIS A 75 -9.51 3.35 25.20
CA HIS A 75 -8.73 3.74 26.38
C HIS A 75 -8.96 5.19 26.82
N PHE A 76 -9.23 6.12 25.88
CA PHE A 76 -9.15 7.56 26.14
C PHE A 76 -10.47 8.31 25.97
N LEU A 77 -11.46 7.67 25.38
CA LEU A 77 -12.78 8.28 25.10
C LEU A 77 -12.67 9.71 24.54
N PRO A 78 -11.90 9.94 23.46
CA PRO A 78 -11.74 11.27 22.90
C PRO A 78 -13.01 11.71 22.18
N SER A 79 -13.30 13.02 22.22
CA SER A 79 -14.43 13.60 21.49
C SER A 79 -14.30 13.46 19.97
N LEU A 80 -13.05 13.42 19.46
CA LEU A 80 -12.72 13.19 18.07
C LEU A 80 -11.27 12.71 17.92
N ILE A 81 -10.98 12.05 16.80
CA ILE A 81 -9.62 11.70 16.37
C ILE A 81 -9.49 12.06 14.89
N VAL A 82 -8.45 12.82 14.53
CA VAL A 82 -8.17 13.16 13.13
C VAL A 82 -6.79 12.67 12.75
N PHE A 83 -6.73 11.85 11.70
CA PHE A 83 -5.49 11.44 11.06
C PHE A 83 -5.22 12.30 9.85
N LEU A 84 -3.99 12.77 9.73
CA LEU A 84 -3.45 13.53 8.62
C LEU A 84 -2.18 12.84 8.16
N TRP A 85 -2.07 12.46 6.88
CA TRP A 85 -0.85 11.81 6.38
C TRP A 85 -0.56 12.18 4.94
N LYS A 86 0.72 12.09 4.57
CA LYS A 86 1.18 12.25 3.19
C LYS A 86 0.96 10.96 2.42
N PRO A 87 0.24 11.00 1.27
CA PRO A 87 0.21 9.87 0.36
C PRO A 87 1.60 9.61 -0.22
N LEU A 88 1.91 8.34 -0.49
CA LEU A 88 3.20 7.91 -1.07
C LEU A 88 3.42 8.31 -2.52
N GLN A 89 2.38 8.63 -3.24
CA GLN A 89 2.43 8.91 -4.67
C GLN A 89 2.40 10.42 -4.89
N ASN A 90 3.55 11.06 -5.10
CA ASN A 90 3.76 12.40 -5.68
C ASN A 90 2.57 13.40 -5.68
N ARG A 91 1.58 13.23 -4.82
CA ARG A 91 0.51 14.16 -4.56
C ARG A 91 0.91 14.96 -3.34
N GLU A 92 0.97 16.25 -3.50
CA GLU A 92 1.15 17.21 -2.39
C GLU A 92 -0.07 17.21 -1.45
N ASP A 93 -1.16 16.58 -1.86
CA ASP A 93 -2.44 16.53 -1.14
C ASP A 93 -2.32 15.67 0.12
N ILE A 94 -2.57 16.29 1.26
CA ILE A 94 -2.69 15.59 2.55
C ILE A 94 -4.01 14.83 2.59
N THR A 95 -3.95 13.55 2.93
CA THR A 95 -5.16 12.77 3.20
C THR A 95 -5.58 12.97 4.64
N THR A 96 -6.85 13.26 4.85
CA THR A 96 -7.45 13.49 6.18
C THR A 96 -8.56 12.47 6.42
N LYS A 97 -8.57 11.84 7.60
CA LYS A 97 -9.69 11.03 8.09
C LYS A 97 -10.05 11.49 9.50
N CYS A 98 -11.31 11.77 9.74
CA CYS A 98 -11.82 12.16 11.06
C CYS A 98 -12.80 11.11 11.59
N TYR A 99 -12.64 10.74 12.85
CA TYR A 99 -13.49 9.79 13.53
C TYR A 99 -14.13 10.45 14.75
N LYS A 100 -15.43 10.25 14.89
CA LYS A 100 -16.21 10.65 16.06
C LYS A 100 -17.10 9.49 16.48
N ASN A 101 -17.02 9.06 17.73
CA ASN A 101 -17.76 7.89 18.23
C ASN A 101 -17.56 6.65 17.35
N TYR A 102 -16.32 6.31 16.99
CA TYR A 102 -15.93 5.19 16.11
C TYR A 102 -16.43 5.28 14.64
N GLN A 103 -17.12 6.35 14.27
CA GLN A 103 -17.65 6.54 12.91
C GLN A 103 -16.82 7.56 12.16
N LEU A 104 -16.57 7.26 10.89
CA LEU A 104 -15.92 8.20 9.97
C LEU A 104 -16.87 9.37 9.72
N VAL A 105 -16.37 10.59 9.89
CA VAL A 105 -17.10 11.83 9.64
C VAL A 105 -16.30 12.75 8.73
N ASP A 106 -17.00 13.47 7.86
CA ASP A 106 -16.37 14.47 7.03
C ASP A 106 -16.08 15.74 7.82
N VAL A 107 -14.83 16.19 7.78
CA VAL A 107 -14.39 17.44 8.38
C VAL A 107 -13.68 18.27 7.31
N ASN A 108 -14.11 19.50 7.14
CA ASN A 108 -13.48 20.41 6.20
C ASN A 108 -12.24 21.06 6.84
N LEU A 109 -11.10 20.38 6.74
CA LEU A 109 -9.81 20.89 7.20
C LEU A 109 -8.97 21.32 6.00
N TRP A 110 -8.53 22.56 6.05
CA TRP A 110 -7.55 23.05 5.09
C TRP A 110 -6.13 22.75 5.58
N VAL A 111 -5.42 21.89 4.87
CA VAL A 111 -4.04 21.50 5.20
C VAL A 111 -3.21 21.56 3.92
N ASP A 112 -2.31 22.53 3.86
CA ASP A 112 -1.40 22.71 2.73
C ASP A 112 -0.27 21.68 2.80
N THR A 113 0.46 21.70 3.92
CA THR A 113 1.54 20.75 4.17
C THR A 113 1.73 20.51 5.67
N ILE A 114 2.14 19.29 6.02
CA ILE A 114 2.58 18.96 7.39
C ILE A 114 4.09 19.03 7.57
N SER A 115 4.84 19.19 6.47
CA SER A 115 6.32 19.20 6.50
C SER A 115 6.90 20.36 7.32
N VAL A 116 6.18 21.48 7.42
CA VAL A 116 6.57 22.64 8.22
C VAL A 116 6.69 22.32 9.71
N PHE A 117 6.01 21.26 10.18
CA PHE A 117 6.00 20.83 11.57
C PHE A 117 7.08 19.78 11.90
N GLU A 118 7.81 19.29 10.90
CA GLU A 118 8.77 18.20 11.06
C GLU A 118 9.89 18.56 12.05
N SER A 119 10.47 19.74 11.92
CA SER A 119 11.57 20.21 12.81
C SER A 119 11.14 20.32 14.27
N PHE A 120 9.87 20.65 14.52
CA PHE A 120 9.29 20.68 15.86
C PHE A 120 9.17 19.27 16.44
N PHE A 121 8.60 18.32 15.67
CA PHE A 121 8.38 16.97 16.15
C PHE A 121 9.64 16.10 16.21
N LEU A 122 10.69 16.44 15.49
CA LEU A 122 12.02 15.84 15.71
C LEU A 122 12.60 16.19 17.09
N LYS A 123 12.23 17.35 17.66
CA LYS A 123 12.59 17.75 19.03
C LYS A 123 11.60 17.24 20.08
N HIS A 124 10.35 17.05 19.69
CA HIS A 124 9.24 16.61 20.55
C HIS A 124 8.56 15.37 19.96
N PRO A 125 9.18 14.17 20.03
CA PRO A 125 8.72 12.98 19.30
C PRO A 125 7.47 12.29 19.90
N GLY A 126 6.89 12.82 20.98
CA GLY A 126 5.71 12.27 21.65
C GLY A 126 4.46 13.16 21.49
N PRO A 127 3.37 12.79 22.20
CA PRO A 127 2.17 13.61 22.30
C PRO A 127 2.47 14.99 22.89
N VAL A 128 1.99 16.03 22.23
CA VAL A 128 2.19 17.43 22.66
C VAL A 128 0.80 18.08 22.86
N ASN A 129 0.66 18.86 23.92
CA ASN A 129 -0.55 19.66 24.10
C ASN A 129 -0.73 20.63 22.94
N TYR A 130 -1.94 20.67 22.38
CA TYR A 130 -2.23 21.47 21.18
C TYR A 130 -1.94 22.97 21.38
N LYS A 131 -2.19 23.53 22.57
CA LYS A 131 -1.90 24.95 22.83
C LYS A 131 -0.40 25.26 22.73
N VAL A 132 0.46 24.35 23.20
CA VAL A 132 1.92 24.50 23.08
C VAL A 132 2.31 24.41 21.61
N PHE A 133 1.80 23.42 20.89
CA PHE A 133 2.08 23.25 19.47
C PHE A 133 1.59 24.45 18.64
N SER A 134 0.35 24.90 18.83
CA SER A 134 -0.24 25.99 18.06
C SER A 134 0.45 27.33 18.27
N SER A 135 0.97 27.60 19.48
CA SER A 135 1.72 28.84 19.79
C SER A 135 3.03 28.97 18.99
N GLU A 136 3.67 27.86 18.60
CA GLU A 136 4.86 27.88 17.76
C GLU A 136 4.57 28.20 16.29
N PHE A 137 3.30 28.03 15.87
CA PHE A 137 2.88 28.14 14.45
C PHE A 137 1.66 29.04 14.24
N GLU A 138 1.44 30.05 15.08
CA GLU A 138 0.25 30.93 15.08
C GLU A 138 -0.09 31.55 13.70
N ARG A 139 0.94 31.78 12.85
CA ARG A 139 0.75 32.36 11.51
C ARG A 139 0.34 31.36 10.45
N SER A 140 0.34 30.05 10.77
CA SER A 140 0.00 29.00 9.82
C SER A 140 -1.51 28.96 9.57
N LYS A 141 -1.92 28.92 8.29
CA LYS A 141 -3.32 28.70 7.93
C LYS A 141 -3.79 27.31 8.33
N THR A 142 -2.90 26.32 8.34
CA THR A 142 -3.18 24.94 8.78
C THR A 142 -3.56 24.93 10.26
N ILE A 143 -2.85 25.66 11.12
CA ILE A 143 -3.17 25.77 12.55
C ILE A 143 -4.56 26.39 12.75
N LYS A 144 -4.87 27.48 12.06
CA LYS A 144 -6.21 28.09 12.09
C LYS A 144 -7.33 27.14 11.68
N SER A 145 -7.02 26.22 10.76
CA SER A 145 -7.97 25.16 10.39
C SER A 145 -8.11 24.13 11.50
N PHE A 146 -7.02 23.76 12.19
CA PHE A 146 -7.06 22.84 13.33
C PHE A 146 -7.84 23.44 14.53
N ASP A 147 -7.75 24.75 14.77
CA ASP A 147 -8.50 25.43 15.82
C ASP A 147 -10.03 25.21 15.70
N THR A 148 -10.54 24.95 14.48
CA THR A 148 -11.97 24.71 14.24
C THR A 148 -12.50 23.41 14.85
N ILE A 149 -11.62 22.46 15.15
CA ILE A 149 -11.95 21.15 15.72
C ILE A 149 -11.55 21.04 17.19
N ASP A 150 -10.97 22.09 17.80
CA ASP A 150 -10.55 22.19 19.20
C ASP A 150 -9.82 20.95 19.73
N PRO A 151 -8.69 20.55 19.13
CA PRO A 151 -7.94 19.39 19.59
C PRO A 151 -7.25 19.69 20.94
N GLU A 152 -7.05 18.65 21.74
CA GLU A 152 -6.29 18.77 23.00
C GLU A 152 -4.84 18.34 22.82
N LEU A 153 -4.62 17.29 22.02
CA LEU A 153 -3.29 16.74 21.75
C LEU A 153 -2.98 16.69 20.25
N VAL A 154 -1.73 16.86 19.94
CA VAL A 154 -1.14 16.56 18.62
C VAL A 154 -0.07 15.49 18.80
N ILE A 155 -0.16 14.42 18.02
CA ILE A 155 0.76 13.29 18.11
C ILE A 155 1.39 13.08 16.74
N PRO A 156 2.73 13.08 16.62
CA PRO A 156 3.39 12.83 15.36
C PRO A 156 3.41 11.35 15.00
N ILE A 157 3.30 11.05 13.72
CA ILE A 157 3.63 9.75 13.14
C ILE A 157 5.01 9.90 12.50
N LEU A 158 6.07 9.56 13.26
CA LEU A 158 7.45 9.72 12.84
C LEU A 158 8.03 8.40 12.31
N GLY A 159 8.89 8.52 11.30
CA GLY A 159 9.64 7.40 10.78
C GLY A 159 11.05 7.82 10.34
N PRO A 160 11.88 6.89 9.82
CA PRO A 160 13.25 7.17 9.42
C PRO A 160 13.39 8.26 8.35
N SER A 161 12.33 8.47 7.54
CA SER A 161 12.33 9.49 6.49
C SER A 161 11.64 10.79 6.93
N GLY A 162 11.43 11.00 8.24
CA GLY A 162 10.81 12.20 8.80
C GLY A 162 9.36 12.03 9.24
N LEU A 163 8.60 13.11 9.14
CA LEU A 163 7.20 13.17 9.57
C LEU A 163 6.27 12.58 8.49
N TYR A 164 5.64 11.43 8.78
CA TYR A 164 4.68 10.77 7.88
C TYR A 164 3.27 11.34 8.00
N GLY A 165 2.89 11.73 9.22
CA GLY A 165 1.56 12.22 9.51
C GLY A 165 1.43 12.81 10.90
N LEU A 166 0.23 13.28 11.21
CA LEU A 166 -0.18 13.79 12.51
C LEU A 166 -1.50 13.14 12.94
N VAL A 167 -1.65 12.94 14.24
CA VAL A 167 -2.92 12.58 14.85
C VAL A 167 -3.34 13.72 15.78
N LEU A 168 -4.50 14.32 15.52
CA LEU A 168 -5.13 15.28 16.41
C LEU A 168 -6.15 14.53 17.26
N VAL A 169 -6.06 14.66 18.56
CA VAL A 169 -6.95 14.01 19.52
C VAL A 169 -7.71 15.09 20.28
N GLY A 170 -9.03 15.00 20.24
CA GLY A 170 -9.93 15.91 20.97
C GLY A 170 -9.92 15.66 22.46
N ARG A 171 -10.62 16.52 23.20
CA ARG A 171 -10.76 16.38 24.67
C ARG A 171 -11.42 15.06 25.03
N ASN A 172 -11.04 14.53 26.18
CA ASN A 172 -11.77 13.43 26.79
C ASN A 172 -13.24 13.85 27.05
N ILE A 173 -14.19 13.00 26.64
CA ILE A 173 -15.64 13.30 26.78
C ILE A 173 -16.09 13.42 28.24
N LEU A 174 -15.32 12.88 29.20
CA LEU A 174 -15.57 13.02 30.65
C LEU A 174 -15.00 14.32 31.22
N GLY A 175 -14.32 15.15 30.42
CA GLY A 175 -13.72 16.41 30.83
C GLY A 175 -12.46 16.26 31.70
N VAL A 176 -11.85 15.09 31.72
CA VAL A 176 -10.61 14.81 32.48
C VAL A 176 -9.40 15.06 31.60
N GLU A 177 -8.37 15.70 32.12
CA GLU A 177 -7.10 15.88 31.41
C GLU A 177 -6.36 14.55 31.26
N TYR A 178 -5.64 14.38 30.15
CA TYR A 178 -4.82 13.19 29.89
C TYR A 178 -3.64 13.11 30.87
N SER A 179 -3.58 12.03 31.62
CA SER A 179 -2.51 11.74 32.59
C SER A 179 -1.19 11.40 31.88
N GLN A 180 -0.05 11.50 32.60
CA GLN A 180 1.27 11.13 32.08
C GLN A 180 1.34 9.66 31.66
N LYS A 181 0.61 8.75 32.33
CA LYS A 181 0.52 7.34 31.97
C LYS A 181 -0.19 7.15 30.61
N GLU A 182 -1.28 7.88 30.41
CA GLU A 182 -2.03 7.89 29.15
C GLU A 182 -1.22 8.48 28.00
N LEU A 183 -0.52 9.58 28.22
CA LEU A 183 0.38 10.16 27.23
C LEU A 183 1.50 9.17 26.83
N SER A 184 2.08 8.44 27.80
CA SER A 184 3.08 7.41 27.53
C SER A 184 2.49 6.24 26.74
N PHE A 185 1.26 5.82 27.05
CA PHE A 185 0.56 4.79 26.28
C PHE A 185 0.34 5.24 24.82
N LEU A 186 -0.17 6.47 24.61
CA LEU A 186 -0.37 7.04 23.28
C LEU A 186 0.95 7.11 22.50
N GLN A 187 2.04 7.51 23.14
CA GLN A 187 3.36 7.54 22.51
C GLN A 187 3.81 6.14 22.05
N ASN A 188 3.65 5.14 22.90
CA ASN A 188 3.99 3.76 22.56
C ASN A 188 3.11 3.21 21.44
N LEU A 189 1.79 3.45 21.50
CA LEU A 189 0.85 3.06 20.46
C LEU A 189 1.22 3.68 19.10
N MET A 190 1.53 4.99 19.09
CA MET A 190 1.95 5.68 17.87
C MET A 190 3.29 5.19 17.33
N ALA A 191 4.18 4.69 18.16
CA ALA A 191 5.40 4.03 17.70
C ALA A 191 5.09 2.74 16.92
N PHE A 192 4.12 1.95 17.35
CA PHE A 192 3.64 0.77 16.59
C PHE A 192 2.93 1.16 15.30
N VAL A 193 2.09 2.18 15.33
CA VAL A 193 1.44 2.75 14.12
C VAL A 193 2.49 3.21 13.11
N SER A 194 3.48 3.97 13.57
CA SER A 194 4.60 4.44 12.74
C SER A 194 5.36 3.27 12.12
N LYS A 195 5.61 2.20 12.90
CA LYS A 195 6.30 1.00 12.41
C LYS A 195 5.47 0.23 11.40
N ALA A 196 4.16 0.08 11.63
CA ALA A 196 3.25 -0.58 10.70
C ALA A 196 3.16 0.19 9.37
N ILE A 197 3.01 1.52 9.42
CA ILE A 197 3.04 2.39 8.24
C ILE A 197 4.38 2.24 7.50
N GLN A 198 5.50 2.31 8.21
CA GLN A 198 6.81 2.12 7.61
C GLN A 198 6.95 0.78 6.89
N ASN A 199 6.50 -0.31 7.51
CA ASN A 199 6.53 -1.64 6.90
C ASN A 199 5.66 -1.68 5.63
N HIS A 200 4.45 -1.11 5.68
CA HIS A 200 3.58 -1.00 4.51
C HIS A 200 4.24 -0.19 3.39
N LEU A 201 4.87 0.95 3.71
CA LEU A 201 5.59 1.78 2.74
C LEU A 201 6.77 1.04 2.10
N HIS A 202 7.53 0.30 2.89
CA HIS A 202 8.62 -0.54 2.37
C HIS A 202 8.08 -1.64 1.46
N TYR A 203 7.00 -2.32 1.86
CA TYR A 203 6.35 -3.34 1.06
C TYR A 203 5.88 -2.76 -0.29
N GLU A 204 5.13 -1.66 -0.28
CA GLU A 204 4.68 -0.96 -1.50
C GLU A 204 5.85 -0.60 -2.44
N ARG A 205 6.99 -0.17 -1.89
CA ARG A 205 8.19 0.10 -2.69
C ARG A 205 8.77 -1.15 -3.33
N THR A 206 8.72 -2.30 -2.64
CA THR A 206 9.20 -3.57 -3.21
C THR A 206 8.33 -4.10 -4.35
N LEU A 207 7.09 -3.66 -4.44
CA LEU A 207 6.16 -4.04 -5.51
C LEU A 207 6.32 -3.22 -6.80
N ARG A 208 7.12 -2.13 -6.75
CA ARG A 208 7.26 -1.18 -7.86
C ARG A 208 8.64 -1.19 -8.48
N ASP A 209 8.68 -0.88 -9.76
CA ASP A 209 9.93 -0.56 -10.46
C ASP A 209 10.42 0.83 -10.03
N THR A 210 11.67 0.93 -9.63
CA THR A 210 12.26 2.15 -9.04
C THR A 210 12.41 3.31 -10.03
N LYS A 211 12.51 3.02 -11.34
CA LYS A 211 12.64 4.04 -12.38
C LYS A 211 11.28 4.60 -12.81
N THR A 212 10.32 3.73 -13.00
CA THR A 212 9.03 4.08 -13.63
C THR A 212 7.89 4.29 -12.62
N GLY A 213 8.03 3.76 -11.40
CA GLY A 213 6.98 3.78 -10.37
C GLY A 213 5.74 2.93 -10.70
N LEU A 214 5.74 2.20 -11.82
CA LEU A 214 4.74 1.17 -12.12
C LEU A 214 5.02 -0.08 -11.26
N TYR A 215 4.09 -1.01 -11.23
CA TYR A 215 4.36 -2.30 -10.59
C TYR A 215 5.52 -3.02 -11.29
N ASN A 216 6.26 -3.83 -10.55
CA ASN A 216 7.31 -4.67 -11.12
C ASN A 216 6.76 -6.00 -11.62
N ASN A 217 7.61 -6.79 -12.30
CA ASN A 217 7.26 -8.09 -12.85
C ASN A 217 6.77 -9.07 -11.75
N ALA A 218 7.41 -9.10 -10.58
CA ALA A 218 7.03 -10.02 -9.50
C ALA A 218 5.58 -9.77 -9.02
N PHE A 219 5.19 -8.52 -8.85
CA PHE A 219 3.82 -8.17 -8.50
C PHE A 219 2.82 -8.48 -9.62
N PHE A 220 3.19 -8.19 -10.88
CA PHE A 220 2.38 -8.56 -12.04
C PHE A 220 2.08 -10.06 -12.06
N MET A 221 3.09 -10.90 -11.88
CA MET A 221 2.94 -12.36 -11.87
C MET A 221 2.03 -12.84 -10.72
N THR A 222 2.16 -12.25 -9.54
CA THR A 222 1.28 -12.55 -8.40
C THR A 222 -0.18 -12.22 -8.75
N ARG A 223 -0.44 -11.02 -9.26
CA ARG A 223 -1.78 -10.56 -9.64
C ARG A 223 -2.37 -11.38 -10.79
N LEU A 224 -1.55 -11.76 -11.78
CA LEU A 224 -1.99 -12.62 -12.87
C LEU A 224 -2.45 -13.99 -12.35
N ASN A 225 -1.70 -14.60 -11.44
CA ASN A 225 -2.09 -15.88 -10.83
C ASN A 225 -3.40 -15.76 -10.02
N GLU A 226 -3.60 -14.69 -9.28
CA GLU A 226 -4.85 -14.42 -8.57
C GLU A 226 -6.04 -14.28 -9.54
N GLU A 227 -5.87 -13.55 -10.65
CA GLU A 227 -6.92 -13.40 -11.66
C GLU A 227 -7.21 -14.70 -12.42
N ILE A 228 -6.22 -15.57 -12.64
CA ILE A 228 -6.43 -16.92 -13.19
C ILE A 228 -7.32 -17.75 -12.27
N ILE A 229 -7.07 -17.72 -10.95
CA ILE A 229 -7.89 -18.42 -9.94
C ILE A 229 -9.30 -17.84 -9.91
N LYS A 230 -9.42 -16.51 -9.94
CA LYS A 230 -10.70 -15.80 -9.97
C LYS A 230 -11.50 -16.16 -11.22
N ALA A 231 -10.91 -16.10 -12.41
CA ALA A 231 -11.56 -16.42 -13.69
C ALA A 231 -12.10 -17.86 -13.72
N LYS A 232 -11.36 -18.82 -13.15
CA LYS A 232 -11.83 -20.21 -13.00
C LYS A 232 -13.10 -20.33 -12.15
N ARG A 233 -13.24 -19.47 -11.12
CA ARG A 233 -14.33 -19.51 -10.16
C ARG A 233 -15.56 -18.72 -10.63
N THR A 234 -15.35 -17.51 -11.18
CA THR A 234 -16.43 -16.55 -11.50
C THR A 234 -16.86 -16.57 -12.96
N ASN A 235 -16.16 -17.31 -13.84
CA ASN A 235 -16.39 -17.35 -15.29
C ASN A 235 -16.29 -15.96 -15.96
N THR A 236 -15.48 -15.07 -15.40
CA THR A 236 -15.16 -13.75 -15.99
C THR A 236 -14.02 -13.86 -16.99
N GLU A 237 -13.97 -12.93 -17.94
CA GLU A 237 -12.86 -12.78 -18.86
C GLU A 237 -11.85 -11.80 -18.27
N THR A 238 -10.58 -12.13 -18.41
CA THR A 238 -9.45 -11.27 -18.02
C THR A 238 -8.49 -11.18 -19.19
N SER A 239 -7.96 -10.01 -19.42
CA SER A 239 -7.03 -9.78 -20.53
C SER A 239 -5.68 -9.29 -20.02
N ILE A 240 -4.64 -9.57 -20.81
CA ILE A 240 -3.32 -8.95 -20.65
C ILE A 240 -2.92 -8.24 -21.94
N ILE A 241 -2.19 -7.15 -21.74
CA ILE A 241 -1.49 -6.43 -22.82
C ILE A 241 0.00 -6.51 -22.51
N ILE A 242 0.81 -6.93 -23.48
CA ILE A 242 2.26 -6.79 -23.44
C ILE A 242 2.66 -5.75 -24.48
N MET A 243 3.55 -4.85 -24.14
CA MET A 243 4.02 -3.80 -25.02
C MET A 243 5.52 -3.59 -24.90
N ASP A 244 6.12 -3.11 -25.97
CA ASP A 244 7.56 -2.89 -26.08
C ASP A 244 7.80 -1.62 -26.91
N VAL A 245 8.81 -0.86 -26.51
CA VAL A 245 9.19 0.39 -27.17
C VAL A 245 9.89 0.09 -28.50
N ASP A 246 9.32 0.57 -29.59
CA ASP A 246 9.87 0.35 -30.93
C ASP A 246 11.24 1.01 -31.09
N HIS A 247 12.24 0.24 -31.55
CA HIS A 247 13.61 0.72 -31.80
C HIS A 247 14.33 1.33 -30.59
N PHE A 248 13.99 0.90 -29.36
CA PHE A 248 14.55 1.52 -28.15
C PHE A 248 16.06 1.36 -28.02
N LYS A 249 16.64 0.26 -28.51
CA LYS A 249 18.08 0.09 -28.54
C LYS A 249 18.74 1.13 -29.43
N ASP A 250 18.26 1.29 -30.66
CA ASP A 250 18.81 2.27 -31.62
C ASP A 250 18.65 3.71 -31.07
N PHE A 251 17.57 3.97 -30.36
CA PHE A 251 17.34 5.23 -29.66
C PHE A 251 18.42 5.46 -28.57
N ASN A 252 18.67 4.47 -27.71
CA ASN A 252 19.69 4.57 -26.66
C ASN A 252 21.11 4.74 -27.23
N ASP A 253 21.41 4.03 -28.32
CA ASP A 253 22.70 4.12 -29.00
C ASP A 253 22.92 5.53 -29.60
N THR A 254 21.85 6.23 -29.97
CA THR A 254 21.91 7.57 -30.56
C THR A 254 21.86 8.70 -29.53
N TYR A 255 20.97 8.62 -28.52
CA TYR A 255 20.66 9.71 -27.58
C TYR A 255 21.17 9.45 -26.17
N GLY A 256 21.73 8.26 -25.92
CA GLY A 256 22.26 7.84 -24.64
C GLY A 256 21.20 7.30 -23.67
N HIS A 257 21.66 6.51 -22.69
CA HIS A 257 20.79 5.85 -21.71
C HIS A 257 19.99 6.79 -20.82
N LEU A 258 20.51 8.00 -20.52
CA LEU A 258 19.78 8.98 -19.72
C LEU A 258 18.53 9.50 -20.45
N ALA A 259 18.63 9.73 -21.75
CA ALA A 259 17.49 10.09 -22.60
C ALA A 259 16.47 8.92 -22.66
N GLY A 260 16.96 7.68 -22.80
CA GLY A 260 16.14 6.48 -22.75
C GLY A 260 15.42 6.30 -21.42
N ASP A 261 16.08 6.53 -20.30
CA ASP A 261 15.45 6.50 -18.97
C ASP A 261 14.29 7.50 -18.88
N ARG A 262 14.50 8.71 -19.42
CA ARG A 262 13.45 9.75 -19.44
C ARG A 262 12.26 9.39 -20.32
N VAL A 263 12.51 8.69 -21.43
CA VAL A 263 11.46 8.11 -22.29
C VAL A 263 10.65 7.09 -21.50
N LEU A 264 11.29 6.15 -20.80
CA LEU A 264 10.61 5.12 -20.00
C LEU A 264 9.79 5.72 -18.84
N GLU A 265 10.28 6.75 -18.17
CA GLU A 265 9.51 7.48 -17.16
C GLU A 265 8.25 8.13 -17.75
N SER A 266 8.40 8.82 -18.89
CA SER A 266 7.28 9.48 -19.58
C SER A 266 6.26 8.46 -20.09
N LEU A 267 6.73 7.32 -20.61
CA LEU A 267 5.90 6.19 -21.04
C LEU A 267 5.10 5.63 -19.85
N ALA A 268 5.73 5.43 -18.71
CA ALA A 268 5.06 4.92 -17.51
C ALA A 268 3.94 5.85 -17.03
N ILE A 269 4.16 7.17 -17.05
CA ILE A 269 3.12 8.18 -16.73
C ILE A 269 1.96 8.06 -17.72
N THR A 270 2.27 7.97 -19.01
CA THR A 270 1.26 7.83 -20.08
C THR A 270 0.44 6.55 -19.92
N ILE A 271 1.09 5.42 -19.65
CA ILE A 271 0.41 4.13 -19.38
C ILE A 271 -0.52 4.28 -18.17
N LYS A 272 -0.04 4.85 -17.07
CA LYS A 272 -0.83 5.04 -15.84
C LYS A 272 -2.07 5.90 -16.07
N GLN A 273 -1.98 6.94 -16.91
CA GLN A 273 -3.11 7.78 -17.28
C GLN A 273 -4.09 7.08 -18.24
N GLY A 274 -3.59 6.14 -19.03
CA GLY A 274 -4.37 5.40 -20.01
C GLY A 274 -5.10 4.16 -19.49
N VAL A 275 -5.00 3.83 -18.20
CA VAL A 275 -5.66 2.68 -17.58
C VAL A 275 -6.60 3.11 -16.46
N ARG A 276 -7.58 2.27 -16.08
CA ARG A 276 -8.52 2.56 -14.99
C ARG A 276 -7.97 2.10 -13.62
N VAL A 277 -8.60 2.59 -12.57
CA VAL A 277 -8.40 2.05 -11.21
C VAL A 277 -8.79 0.56 -11.21
N GLY A 278 -7.91 -0.31 -10.76
CA GLY A 278 -8.09 -1.77 -10.78
C GLY A 278 -7.32 -2.49 -11.89
N ASP A 279 -6.93 -1.81 -12.95
CA ASP A 279 -5.95 -2.34 -13.91
C ASP A 279 -4.54 -2.33 -13.28
N VAL A 280 -3.67 -3.25 -13.70
CA VAL A 280 -2.33 -3.40 -13.12
C VAL A 280 -1.27 -3.11 -14.19
N PRO A 281 -0.88 -1.83 -14.38
CA PRO A 281 0.22 -1.48 -15.25
C PRO A 281 1.56 -1.80 -14.58
N SER A 282 2.45 -2.49 -15.30
CA SER A 282 3.72 -2.97 -14.78
C SER A 282 4.86 -2.78 -15.77
N ARG A 283 6.08 -2.65 -15.27
CA ARG A 283 7.29 -2.79 -16.08
C ARG A 283 7.76 -4.22 -15.97
N PHE A 284 7.74 -4.93 -17.09
CA PHE A 284 8.02 -6.36 -17.16
C PHE A 284 9.51 -6.65 -17.37
N GLY A 285 10.18 -5.82 -18.16
CA GLY A 285 11.60 -5.92 -18.50
C GLY A 285 12.24 -4.56 -18.73
N GLY A 286 13.35 -4.52 -19.44
CA GLY A 286 14.11 -3.30 -19.73
C GLY A 286 13.26 -2.21 -20.39
N GLU A 287 12.66 -2.53 -21.53
CA GLU A 287 11.81 -1.67 -22.35
C GLU A 287 10.40 -2.24 -22.56
N GLU A 288 10.11 -3.34 -21.81
CA GLU A 288 8.85 -4.06 -21.90
C GLU A 288 7.92 -3.67 -20.74
N PHE A 289 6.66 -3.43 -21.07
CA PHE A 289 5.61 -3.10 -20.13
C PHE A 289 4.42 -4.03 -20.32
N THR A 290 3.67 -4.23 -19.25
CA THR A 290 2.46 -5.05 -19.26
C THR A 290 1.32 -4.32 -18.59
N VAL A 291 0.09 -4.66 -18.97
CA VAL A 291 -1.12 -4.25 -18.26
C VAL A 291 -2.01 -5.48 -18.08
N LEU A 292 -2.33 -5.82 -16.84
CA LEU A 292 -3.37 -6.78 -16.52
C LEU A 292 -4.71 -6.03 -16.43
N LEU A 293 -5.71 -6.53 -17.11
CA LEU A 293 -7.06 -5.96 -17.20
C LEU A 293 -8.07 -6.96 -16.63
N PRO A 294 -8.34 -6.92 -15.31
CA PRO A 294 -9.40 -7.74 -14.72
C PRO A 294 -10.76 -7.42 -15.32
N ASP A 295 -11.63 -8.42 -15.45
CA ASP A 295 -12.99 -8.28 -15.93
C ASP A 295 -13.08 -7.50 -17.27
N ALA A 296 -12.16 -7.83 -18.22
CA ALA A 296 -12.08 -7.21 -19.54
C ALA A 296 -12.05 -8.29 -20.63
N ASN A 297 -12.96 -8.21 -21.57
CA ASN A 297 -13.02 -9.06 -22.75
C ASN A 297 -12.00 -8.57 -23.81
N LYS A 298 -11.91 -9.30 -24.94
CA LYS A 298 -10.96 -9.04 -26.01
C LYS A 298 -11.15 -7.65 -26.64
N GLU A 299 -12.38 -7.22 -26.89
CA GLU A 299 -12.71 -5.93 -27.51
C GLU A 299 -12.33 -4.77 -26.57
N MET A 300 -12.64 -4.90 -25.30
CA MET A 300 -12.24 -3.92 -24.28
C MET A 300 -10.72 -3.81 -24.18
N ALA A 301 -10.03 -4.94 -24.12
CA ALA A 301 -8.57 -4.96 -24.04
C ALA A 301 -7.90 -4.36 -25.28
N TRP A 302 -8.44 -4.66 -26.48
CA TRP A 302 -7.95 -4.06 -27.71
C TRP A 302 -8.16 -2.54 -27.72
N THR A 303 -9.30 -2.07 -27.26
CA THR A 303 -9.60 -0.63 -27.14
C THR A 303 -8.62 0.06 -26.18
N VAL A 304 -8.30 -0.55 -25.04
CA VAL A 304 -7.30 -0.02 -24.10
C VAL A 304 -5.92 -0.01 -24.76
N ALA A 305 -5.53 -1.08 -25.44
CA ALA A 305 -4.24 -1.20 -26.12
C ALA A 305 -4.08 -0.10 -27.21
N GLU A 306 -5.08 0.11 -28.06
CA GLU A 306 -5.05 1.18 -29.08
C GLU A 306 -5.06 2.58 -28.46
N ARG A 307 -5.78 2.78 -27.35
CA ARG A 307 -5.70 4.04 -26.59
C ARG A 307 -4.28 4.30 -26.11
N LEU A 308 -3.63 3.31 -25.49
CA LEU A 308 -2.23 3.42 -25.04
C LEU A 308 -1.29 3.70 -26.20
N ARG A 309 -1.41 2.96 -27.30
CA ARG A 309 -0.61 3.16 -28.51
C ARG A 309 -0.69 4.61 -29.01
N THR A 310 -1.91 5.12 -29.17
CA THR A 310 -2.12 6.49 -29.70
C THR A 310 -1.67 7.57 -28.71
N MET A 311 -1.83 7.35 -27.40
CA MET A 311 -1.32 8.28 -26.37
C MET A 311 0.20 8.34 -26.41
N VAL A 312 0.90 7.20 -26.59
CA VAL A 312 2.35 7.16 -26.68
C VAL A 312 2.84 7.79 -27.99
N GLU A 313 2.15 7.55 -29.09
CA GLU A 313 2.47 8.13 -30.41
C GLU A 313 2.48 9.66 -30.37
N VAL A 314 1.63 10.31 -29.55
CA VAL A 314 1.59 11.77 -29.41
C VAL A 314 2.33 12.30 -28.16
N MET A 315 2.94 11.39 -27.39
CA MET A 315 3.65 11.73 -26.17
C MET A 315 4.86 12.63 -26.47
N LYS A 316 5.01 13.69 -25.67
CA LYS A 316 6.20 14.55 -25.72
C LYS A 316 7.07 14.33 -24.51
N VAL A 317 8.34 14.04 -24.74
CA VAL A 317 9.34 13.90 -23.67
C VAL A 317 10.10 15.22 -23.54
N THR A 318 10.10 15.78 -22.33
CA THR A 318 10.87 17.01 -22.05
C THR A 318 12.36 16.66 -21.97
N TRP A 319 13.12 17.13 -22.97
CA TRP A 319 14.56 16.91 -23.12
C TRP A 319 15.18 17.98 -24.02
N GLU A 320 16.46 18.28 -23.85
CA GLU A 320 17.21 19.19 -24.72
C GLU A 320 18.48 18.49 -25.26
N PRO A 321 18.64 18.43 -26.59
CA PRO A 321 17.70 18.86 -27.65
C PRO A 321 16.43 17.98 -27.68
N PRO A 322 15.33 18.43 -28.34
CA PRO A 322 14.11 17.64 -28.44
C PRO A 322 14.34 16.24 -28.98
N LEU A 323 13.73 15.25 -28.33
CA LEU A 323 13.83 13.84 -28.72
C LEU A 323 12.84 13.51 -29.87
N PRO A 324 13.16 12.51 -30.71
CA PRO A 324 12.24 12.04 -31.73
C PRO A 324 11.00 11.39 -31.11
N GLN A 325 9.97 11.27 -31.91
CA GLN A 325 8.74 10.59 -31.56
C GLN A 325 9.01 9.11 -31.27
N ILE A 326 8.40 8.59 -30.22
CA ILE A 326 8.48 7.21 -29.77
C ILE A 326 7.16 6.50 -30.10
N THR A 327 7.24 5.25 -30.51
CA THR A 327 6.08 4.39 -30.69
C THR A 327 6.23 3.08 -29.91
N ILE A 328 5.14 2.38 -29.72
CA ILE A 328 5.10 1.07 -29.06
C ILE A 328 4.36 0.06 -29.94
N SER A 329 4.82 -1.18 -29.90
CA SER A 329 4.09 -2.34 -30.43
C SER A 329 3.40 -3.06 -29.27
N LEU A 330 2.19 -3.59 -29.49
CA LEU A 330 1.39 -4.22 -28.45
C LEU A 330 0.87 -5.59 -28.89
N GLY A 331 0.84 -6.53 -27.94
CA GLY A 331 0.18 -7.82 -28.06
C GLY A 331 -0.89 -7.99 -27.00
N VAL A 332 -2.06 -8.49 -27.37
CA VAL A 332 -3.22 -8.67 -26.47
C VAL A 332 -3.62 -10.13 -26.43
N PHE A 333 -3.82 -10.67 -25.24
CA PHE A 333 -4.41 -11.97 -25.02
C PHE A 333 -5.51 -11.92 -23.95
N THR A 334 -6.63 -12.63 -24.21
CA THR A 334 -7.77 -12.76 -23.29
C THR A 334 -7.92 -14.21 -22.89
N PHE A 335 -8.14 -14.46 -21.61
CA PHE A 335 -8.38 -15.79 -21.05
C PHE A 335 -9.61 -15.78 -20.15
N ASN A 336 -10.19 -16.97 -19.95
CA ASN A 336 -11.37 -17.20 -19.10
C ASN A 336 -11.28 -18.60 -18.47
N LYS A 337 -12.35 -19.04 -17.83
CA LYS A 337 -12.45 -20.37 -17.18
C LYS A 337 -12.10 -21.53 -18.12
N SER A 338 -12.49 -21.47 -19.39
CA SER A 338 -12.24 -22.54 -20.36
C SER A 338 -10.79 -22.56 -20.88
N SER A 339 -10.03 -21.52 -20.67
CA SER A 339 -8.63 -21.43 -21.12
C SER A 339 -7.73 -22.44 -20.40
N ASN A 340 -7.93 -22.66 -19.11
CA ASN A 340 -7.21 -23.60 -18.22
C ASN A 340 -5.71 -23.72 -18.51
N ILE A 341 -5.03 -22.59 -18.69
CA ILE A 341 -3.61 -22.49 -19.04
C ILE A 341 -2.84 -21.79 -17.92
N PRO A 342 -1.55 -22.10 -17.72
CA PRO A 342 -0.71 -21.44 -16.73
C PRO A 342 -0.34 -20.01 -17.15
N ALA A 343 0.15 -19.21 -16.19
CA ALA A 343 0.52 -17.82 -16.41
C ALA A 343 1.56 -17.63 -17.52
N GLU A 344 2.55 -18.53 -17.58
CA GLU A 344 3.61 -18.50 -18.58
C GLU A 344 3.05 -18.66 -20.01
N GLU A 345 2.03 -19.49 -20.19
CA GLU A 345 1.39 -19.66 -21.50
C GLU A 345 0.51 -18.45 -21.86
N ILE A 346 -0.15 -17.83 -20.86
CA ILE A 346 -0.91 -16.57 -21.06
C ILE A 346 0.03 -15.48 -21.57
N ILE A 347 1.19 -15.32 -20.93
CA ILE A 347 2.23 -14.38 -21.33
C ILE A 347 2.76 -14.71 -22.72
N GLY A 348 3.11 -16.00 -22.96
CA GLY A 348 3.63 -16.44 -24.25
C GLY A 348 2.69 -16.14 -25.42
N ARG A 349 1.36 -16.29 -25.24
CA ARG A 349 0.38 -15.97 -26.28
C ARG A 349 0.28 -14.46 -26.56
N ALA A 350 0.38 -13.63 -25.52
CA ALA A 350 0.42 -12.18 -25.69
C ALA A 350 1.74 -11.73 -26.35
N ASP A 351 2.87 -12.37 -26.00
CA ASP A 351 4.17 -12.10 -26.61
C ASP A 351 4.20 -12.51 -28.09
N GLU A 352 3.62 -13.66 -28.46
CA GLU A 352 3.45 -14.04 -29.87
C GLU A 352 2.67 -12.96 -30.66
N ALA A 353 1.64 -12.35 -30.05
CA ALA A 353 0.88 -11.27 -30.65
C ALA A 353 1.72 -9.99 -30.78
N LEU A 354 2.51 -9.64 -29.76
CA LEU A 354 3.46 -8.52 -29.80
C LEU A 354 4.51 -8.71 -30.89
N TYR A 355 5.08 -9.90 -30.98
CA TYR A 355 6.03 -10.22 -32.02
C TYR A 355 5.46 -10.01 -33.43
N LEU A 356 4.20 -10.38 -33.63
CA LEU A 356 3.53 -10.13 -34.92
C LEU A 356 3.35 -8.62 -35.18
N SER A 357 3.04 -7.83 -34.16
CA SER A 357 2.97 -6.36 -34.28
C SER A 357 4.31 -5.79 -34.73
N LYS A 358 5.42 -6.26 -34.15
CA LYS A 358 6.77 -5.84 -34.55
C LYS A 358 7.12 -6.25 -35.98
N GLN A 359 6.78 -7.47 -36.39
CA GLN A 359 7.07 -7.98 -37.74
C GLN A 359 6.23 -7.29 -38.83
N THR A 360 5.00 -6.92 -38.56
CA THR A 360 4.09 -6.37 -39.57
C THR A 360 4.19 -4.85 -39.73
N GLY A 361 5.19 -4.18 -39.10
CA GLY A 361 5.51 -2.78 -39.32
C GLY A 361 5.49 -1.89 -38.06
N ARG A 362 5.42 -2.47 -36.84
CA ARG A 362 5.46 -1.76 -35.56
C ARG A 362 4.32 -0.77 -35.38
N ASN A 363 4.33 0.02 -34.28
CA ASN A 363 3.32 1.02 -33.94
C ASN A 363 1.90 0.51 -34.14
N ARG A 364 1.57 -0.67 -33.61
CA ARG A 364 0.27 -1.32 -33.76
C ARG A 364 -0.04 -2.30 -32.66
N THR A 365 -1.31 -2.67 -32.58
CA THR A 365 -1.82 -3.69 -31.68
C THR A 365 -2.19 -4.95 -32.47
N THR A 366 -1.81 -6.11 -31.98
CA THR A 366 -2.29 -7.41 -32.46
C THR A 366 -2.95 -8.16 -31.30
N ALA A 367 -4.15 -8.68 -31.52
CA ALA A 367 -4.80 -9.56 -30.55
C ALA A 367 -4.59 -11.03 -30.96
N TRP A 368 -4.15 -11.87 -30.03
CA TRP A 368 -3.94 -13.30 -30.26
C TRP A 368 -5.24 -13.97 -30.75
N GLY A 369 -5.16 -14.87 -31.71
CA GLY A 369 -6.31 -15.54 -32.30
C GLY A 369 -7.15 -14.66 -33.26
N SER A 370 -6.70 -13.46 -33.64
CA SER A 370 -7.29 -12.69 -34.74
C SER A 370 -6.95 -13.30 -36.09
N GLY A 371 -7.70 -12.97 -37.16
CA GLY A 371 -7.65 -13.65 -38.46
C GLY A 371 -6.27 -13.83 -39.09
N LEU A 372 -5.30 -12.94 -38.85
CA LEU A 372 -3.91 -13.09 -39.29
C LEU A 372 -3.17 -14.19 -38.51
N PHE A 373 -3.44 -14.29 -37.20
CA PHE A 373 -2.87 -15.32 -36.32
C PHE A 373 -3.33 -16.71 -36.68
N SER A 374 -4.60 -16.88 -37.06
CA SER A 374 -5.18 -18.16 -37.47
C SER A 374 -4.57 -18.66 -38.78
N LYS A 375 -4.08 -17.75 -39.62
CA LYS A 375 -3.36 -18.11 -40.87
C LYS A 375 -1.92 -18.57 -40.62
N ILE A 376 -1.21 -17.93 -39.65
CA ILE A 376 0.18 -18.26 -39.32
C ILE A 376 0.30 -19.59 -38.56
N GLN A 377 -0.63 -19.86 -37.63
CA GLN A 377 -0.66 -21.15 -36.90
C GLN A 377 -0.89 -22.37 -37.85
N ARG A 378 -1.62 -22.19 -38.94
CA ARG A 378 -1.79 -23.24 -39.95
C ARG A 378 -0.51 -23.51 -40.76
N TYR A 379 0.48 -22.61 -40.67
CA TYR A 379 1.75 -22.72 -41.41
C TYR A 379 2.95 -23.16 -40.55
N LYS A 380 2.79 -23.44 -39.24
CA LYS A 380 3.86 -24.11 -38.48
C LYS A 380 3.94 -25.58 -38.96
N PRO A 381 4.99 -26.00 -39.69
CA PRO A 381 5.15 -27.41 -40.04
C PRO A 381 5.31 -28.19 -38.74
N SER A 382 4.54 -29.27 -38.61
CA SER A 382 4.68 -30.21 -37.51
C SER A 382 6.13 -30.66 -37.39
N SER A 383 6.78 -30.34 -36.29
CA SER A 383 8.17 -30.74 -35.99
C SER A 383 8.28 -32.25 -35.66
N ASN A 384 7.63 -33.10 -36.47
CA ASN A 384 7.66 -34.56 -36.31
C ASN A 384 8.12 -35.26 -37.58
N SER A 385 9.28 -34.88 -38.15
CA SER A 385 9.93 -35.67 -39.16
C SER A 385 11.47 -35.46 -39.24
N LYS A 386 12.16 -35.70 -38.10
CA LYS A 386 13.61 -36.00 -38.13
C LYS A 386 13.98 -36.80 -36.88
N ARG A 387 13.58 -38.06 -36.84
CA ARG A 387 14.22 -39.12 -36.06
C ARG A 387 13.78 -40.48 -36.65
N LYS A 388 14.30 -40.81 -37.86
CA LYS A 388 14.43 -42.17 -38.38
C LYS A 388 15.34 -42.11 -39.60
N ALA A 389 16.62 -42.09 -39.43
CA ALA A 389 17.66 -42.54 -40.35
C ALA A 389 18.97 -42.39 -39.58
N ASP A 390 19.34 -43.44 -38.87
CA ASP A 390 20.71 -43.88 -38.60
C ASP A 390 20.64 -45.02 -37.58
N SER A 391 20.23 -46.18 -38.09
CA SER A 391 20.57 -47.49 -37.52
C SER A 391 20.43 -48.56 -38.59
N SER A 392 21.43 -48.58 -39.49
CA SER A 392 21.80 -49.76 -40.27
C SER A 392 23.01 -49.41 -41.17
N SER A 393 24.18 -49.57 -40.63
CA SER A 393 25.38 -50.16 -41.27
C SER A 393 26.48 -50.25 -40.23
#